data_5dd2f8c1713445d85808c298a17abe40
#
_entry.id   5dd2f8c1713445d85808c298a17abe40
#
_cell.length_a   1.000
_cell.length_b   1.000
_cell.length_c   1.000
_cell.angle_alpha   90.00
_cell.angle_beta   90.00
_cell.angle_gamma   90.00
#
_symmetry.space_group_name_H-M   'P 1'
#
loop_
_entity.id
_entity.type
_entity.pdbx_description
1 polymer ?
#
loop_
_entity_poly.entity_id
_entity_poly.type
_entity_poly.pdbx_seq_one_letter_code
_entity_poly.pdbx_strand_id
1 'polypeptide(L)'
;HLLILGMQSLLVLGLWHYAPWSKLAASTSPHILYGTLLLGNVGKVWMSIVAILAVISTVNSNIAGLSHIAAGMAKIGLLPEFFMKRNKKDVPYISVLIIGGALVINATGLSTTGKLSFMILSASVILMIAYILVQIDVLILRKRLPKAPRNFKVPGGPVIPVIDMIGTGWMVWHIAEDNATRFGIYRLCLIMFVVLACYAIPWLKLKKQAFFKYVPLEKVMAMENDLYQEYHHKT
;
A
#
# COMPACT_ATOMS: atom_id res chain seq x y z
N HIS A 1 -1.79 16.10 -5.74
CA HIS A 1 -3.00 15.45 -5.21
C HIS A 1 -4.28 16.22 -5.55
N LEU A 2 -4.35 17.56 -5.39
CA LEU A 2 -5.54 18.37 -5.72
C LEU A 2 -5.96 18.24 -7.19
N LEU A 3 -5.02 18.20 -8.12
CA LEU A 3 -5.29 18.03 -9.55
C LEU A 3 -5.90 16.64 -9.82
N ILE A 4 -5.36 15.59 -9.20
CA ILE A 4 -5.90 14.22 -9.32
C ILE A 4 -7.32 14.16 -8.75
N LEU A 5 -7.54 14.76 -7.57
CA LEU A 5 -8.86 14.82 -6.94
C LEU A 5 -9.87 15.57 -7.83
N GLY A 6 -9.47 16.70 -8.42
CA GLY A 6 -10.28 17.45 -9.37
C GLY A 6 -10.65 16.64 -10.62
N MET A 7 -9.68 15.94 -11.20
CA MET A 7 -9.92 15.06 -12.37
C MET A 7 -10.87 13.90 -12.02
N GLN A 8 -10.69 13.26 -10.86
CA GLN A 8 -11.58 12.20 -10.40
C GLN A 8 -13.01 12.69 -10.16
N SER A 9 -13.15 13.88 -9.54
CA SER A 9 -14.47 14.49 -9.33
C SER A 9 -15.18 14.81 -10.65
N LEU A 10 -14.46 15.35 -11.64
CA LEU A 10 -15.00 15.62 -12.97
C LEU A 10 -15.42 14.33 -13.69
N LEU A 11 -14.63 13.25 -13.53
CA LEU A 11 -14.96 11.95 -14.10
C LEU A 11 -16.25 11.39 -13.49
N VAL A 12 -16.40 11.48 -12.17
CA VAL A 12 -17.62 11.01 -11.47
C VAL A 12 -18.84 11.83 -11.88
N LEU A 13 -18.73 13.16 -12.00
CA LEU A 13 -19.81 14.02 -12.49
C LEU A 13 -20.19 13.70 -13.92
N GLY A 14 -19.20 13.44 -14.81
CA GLY A 14 -19.44 13.00 -16.18
C GLY A 14 -20.15 11.66 -16.23
N LEU A 15 -19.73 10.69 -15.43
CA LEU A 15 -20.37 9.38 -15.31
C LEU A 15 -21.84 9.52 -14.89
N TRP A 16 -22.12 10.37 -13.91
CA TRP A 16 -23.49 10.59 -13.41
C TRP A 16 -24.39 11.24 -14.46
N HIS A 17 -23.86 12.15 -15.25
CA HIS A 17 -24.66 12.86 -16.26
C HIS A 17 -25.01 11.99 -17.49
N TYR A 18 -24.07 11.14 -17.94
CA TYR A 18 -24.20 10.39 -19.19
C TYR A 18 -24.66 8.94 -19.05
N ALA A 19 -24.61 8.37 -17.86
CA ALA A 19 -24.97 6.98 -17.64
C ALA A 19 -25.89 6.80 -16.43
N PRO A 20 -27.01 6.04 -16.57
CA PRO A 20 -27.84 5.69 -15.42
C PRO A 20 -27.03 4.92 -14.38
N TRP A 21 -27.05 5.39 -13.13
CA TRP A 21 -26.26 4.81 -12.04
C TRP A 21 -26.51 3.31 -11.85
N SER A 22 -27.77 2.87 -12.00
CA SER A 22 -28.14 1.46 -11.94
C SER A 22 -27.41 0.58 -12.95
N LYS A 23 -27.21 1.07 -14.17
CA LYS A 23 -26.45 0.35 -15.20
C LYS A 23 -24.96 0.32 -14.92
N LEU A 24 -24.40 1.42 -14.39
CA LEU A 24 -23.00 1.48 -14.01
C LEU A 24 -22.69 0.55 -12.83
N ALA A 25 -23.55 0.54 -11.80
CA ALA A 25 -23.39 -0.32 -10.63
C ALA A 25 -23.52 -1.81 -10.96
N ALA A 26 -24.37 -2.17 -11.93
CA ALA A 26 -24.53 -3.55 -12.40
C ALA A 26 -23.42 -4.01 -13.36
N SER A 27 -22.59 -3.09 -13.86
CA SER A 27 -21.54 -3.42 -14.84
C SER A 27 -20.28 -3.92 -14.13
N THR A 28 -19.69 -4.98 -14.66
CA THR A 28 -18.35 -5.47 -14.25
C THR A 28 -17.21 -4.54 -14.67
N SER A 29 -17.46 -3.65 -15.62
CA SER A 29 -16.47 -2.72 -16.18
C SER A 29 -17.08 -1.35 -16.45
N PRO A 30 -17.43 -0.57 -15.42
CA PRO A 30 -18.13 0.71 -15.56
C PRO A 30 -17.46 1.71 -16.50
N HIS A 31 -16.11 1.76 -16.49
CA HIS A 31 -15.32 2.65 -17.34
C HIS A 31 -15.44 2.30 -18.84
N ILE A 32 -15.49 1.00 -19.18
CA ILE A 32 -15.70 0.55 -20.57
C ILE A 32 -17.13 0.86 -21.03
N LEU A 33 -18.12 0.62 -20.17
CA LEU A 33 -19.50 0.98 -20.42
C LEU A 33 -19.64 2.49 -20.69
N TYR A 34 -19.02 3.33 -19.88
CA TYR A 34 -19.01 4.77 -20.08
C TYR A 34 -18.40 5.18 -21.43
N GLY A 35 -17.24 4.62 -21.78
CA GLY A 35 -16.64 4.88 -23.09
C GLY A 35 -17.53 4.43 -24.24
N THR A 36 -18.24 3.32 -24.08
CA THR A 36 -19.20 2.81 -25.08
C THR A 36 -20.40 3.76 -25.24
N LEU A 37 -20.92 4.31 -24.16
CA LEU A 37 -22.04 5.26 -24.19
C LEU A 37 -21.66 6.59 -24.84
N LEU A 38 -20.41 7.05 -24.67
CA LEU A 38 -19.94 8.32 -25.25
C LEU A 38 -19.58 8.22 -26.74
N LEU A 39 -18.84 7.20 -27.13
CA LEU A 39 -18.19 7.09 -28.44
C LEU A 39 -18.48 5.76 -29.15
N GLY A 40 -19.48 5.00 -28.69
CA GLY A 40 -19.84 3.71 -29.28
C GLY A 40 -18.68 2.69 -29.25
N ASN A 41 -18.52 1.92 -30.31
CA ASN A 41 -17.47 0.90 -30.40
C ASN A 41 -16.04 1.46 -30.30
N VAL A 42 -15.80 2.67 -30.81
CA VAL A 42 -14.49 3.33 -30.72
C VAL A 42 -14.16 3.59 -29.26
N GLY A 43 -15.10 4.13 -28.48
CA GLY A 43 -14.94 4.36 -27.05
C GLY A 43 -14.71 3.07 -26.27
N LYS A 44 -15.42 1.98 -26.62
CA LYS A 44 -15.20 0.66 -26.01
C LYS A 44 -13.76 0.18 -26.20
N VAL A 45 -13.26 0.19 -27.43
CA VAL A 45 -11.90 -0.26 -27.75
C VAL A 45 -10.86 0.63 -27.07
N TRP A 46 -11.03 1.94 -27.16
CA TRP A 46 -10.13 2.89 -26.53
C TRP A 46 -10.03 2.70 -25.01
N MET A 47 -11.15 2.64 -24.32
CA MET A 47 -11.18 2.44 -22.85
C MET A 47 -10.64 1.07 -22.46
N SER A 48 -10.81 0.04 -23.27
CA SER A 48 -10.22 -1.27 -23.02
C SER A 48 -8.68 -1.23 -23.10
N ILE A 49 -8.13 -0.56 -24.11
CA ILE A 49 -6.68 -0.39 -24.26
C ILE A 49 -6.12 0.41 -23.08
N VAL A 50 -6.74 1.53 -22.73
CA VAL A 50 -6.33 2.36 -21.58
C VAL A 50 -6.37 1.57 -20.28
N ALA A 51 -7.41 0.78 -20.05
CA ALA A 51 -7.53 -0.06 -18.86
C ALA A 51 -6.41 -1.12 -18.78
N ILE A 52 -6.11 -1.81 -19.89
CA ILE A 52 -5.02 -2.79 -19.94
C ILE A 52 -3.67 -2.12 -19.64
N LEU A 53 -3.38 -0.99 -20.27
CA LEU A 53 -2.13 -0.25 -20.04
C LEU A 53 -2.02 0.24 -18.59
N ALA A 54 -3.12 0.72 -18.00
CA ALA A 54 -3.16 1.16 -16.60
C ALA A 54 -2.86 -0.01 -15.64
N VAL A 55 -3.46 -1.17 -15.88
CA VAL A 55 -3.22 -2.38 -15.06
C VAL A 55 -1.75 -2.82 -15.18
N ILE A 56 -1.21 -2.92 -16.39
CA ILE A 56 0.19 -3.31 -16.62
C ILE A 56 1.13 -2.34 -15.90
N SER A 57 0.90 -1.03 -16.05
CA SER A 57 1.71 0.01 -15.39
C SER A 57 1.66 -0.10 -13.87
N THR A 58 0.47 -0.29 -13.31
CA THR A 58 0.26 -0.42 -11.85
C THR A 58 0.94 -1.68 -11.31
N VAL A 59 0.77 -2.82 -11.97
CA VAL A 59 1.40 -4.09 -11.56
C VAL A 59 2.92 -3.97 -11.61
N ASN A 60 3.47 -3.40 -12.69
CA ASN A 60 4.92 -3.19 -12.83
C ASN A 60 5.48 -2.29 -11.73
N SER A 61 4.81 -1.17 -11.44
CA SER A 61 5.21 -0.24 -10.37
C SER A 61 5.16 -0.90 -8.99
N ASN A 62 4.12 -1.70 -8.72
CA ASN A 62 3.99 -2.42 -7.46
C ASN A 62 5.07 -3.48 -7.29
N ILE A 63 5.35 -4.30 -8.32
CA ILE A 63 6.42 -5.29 -8.27
C ILE A 63 7.77 -4.61 -8.02
N ALA A 64 8.08 -3.55 -8.75
CA ALA A 64 9.32 -2.81 -8.56
C ALA A 64 9.41 -2.22 -7.15
N GLY A 65 8.41 -1.44 -6.73
CA GLY A 65 8.38 -0.78 -5.42
C GLY A 65 8.49 -1.75 -4.25
N LEU A 66 7.64 -2.77 -4.21
CA LEU A 66 7.65 -3.77 -3.14
C LEU A 66 8.94 -4.58 -3.10
N SER A 67 9.55 -4.87 -4.25
CA SER A 67 10.82 -5.59 -4.31
C SER A 67 11.97 -4.80 -3.71
N HIS A 68 12.02 -3.50 -3.97
CA HIS A 68 13.01 -2.61 -3.35
C HIS A 68 12.76 -2.43 -1.85
N ILE A 69 11.50 -2.33 -1.42
CA ILE A 69 11.14 -2.29 0.01
C ILE A 69 11.59 -3.58 0.70
N ALA A 70 11.31 -4.76 0.13
CA ALA A 70 11.73 -6.03 0.69
C ALA A 70 13.27 -6.15 0.80
N ALA A 71 14.01 -5.70 -0.21
CA ALA A 71 15.47 -5.64 -0.17
C ALA A 71 15.98 -4.66 0.92
N GLY A 72 15.32 -3.50 1.07
CA GLY A 72 15.62 -2.54 2.15
C GLY A 72 15.35 -3.14 3.54
N MET A 73 14.23 -3.83 3.72
CA MET A 73 13.93 -4.53 4.98
C MET A 73 14.96 -5.63 5.30
N ALA A 74 15.46 -6.34 4.29
CA ALA A 74 16.53 -7.32 4.47
C ALA A 74 17.86 -6.63 4.87
N LYS A 75 18.17 -5.46 4.30
CA LYS A 75 19.36 -4.67 4.66
C LYS A 75 19.39 -4.27 6.14
N ILE A 76 18.25 -3.95 6.71
CA ILE A 76 18.12 -3.62 8.16
C ILE A 76 17.87 -4.86 9.03
N GLY A 77 17.95 -6.07 8.46
CA GLY A 77 17.84 -7.33 9.19
C GLY A 77 16.42 -7.79 9.54
N LEU A 78 15.37 -7.15 9.00
CA LEU A 78 13.97 -7.56 9.20
C LEU A 78 13.56 -8.73 8.32
N LEU A 79 14.21 -8.92 7.17
CA LEU A 79 14.01 -10.04 6.28
C LEU A 79 15.32 -10.82 6.07
N PRO A 80 15.26 -12.07 5.56
CA PRO A 80 16.44 -12.85 5.23
C PRO A 80 17.31 -12.17 4.15
N GLU A 81 18.61 -12.34 4.25
CA GLU A 81 19.61 -11.68 3.40
C GLU A 81 19.49 -12.00 1.90
N PHE A 82 18.88 -13.15 1.55
CA PHE A 82 18.71 -13.50 0.14
C PHE A 82 17.82 -12.50 -0.63
N PHE A 83 16.94 -11.75 0.07
CA PHE A 83 16.16 -10.68 -0.55
C PHE A 83 17.01 -9.50 -1.06
N MET A 84 18.24 -9.35 -0.54
CA MET A 84 19.18 -8.30 -1.00
C MET A 84 19.91 -8.66 -2.30
N LYS A 85 19.91 -9.92 -2.74
CA LYS A 85 20.65 -10.34 -3.93
C LYS A 85 20.17 -9.58 -5.15
N ARG A 86 21.12 -8.88 -5.80
CA ARG A 86 20.88 -8.04 -6.97
C ARG A 86 21.52 -8.63 -8.21
N ASN A 87 20.94 -8.35 -9.36
CA ASN A 87 21.52 -8.71 -10.65
C ASN A 87 22.51 -7.62 -11.13
N LYS A 88 23.13 -7.82 -12.32
CA LYS A 88 24.07 -6.85 -12.94
C LYS A 88 23.46 -5.46 -13.19
N LYS A 89 22.12 -5.33 -13.16
CA LYS A 89 21.37 -4.06 -13.35
C LYS A 89 20.87 -3.49 -12.02
N ASP A 90 21.44 -3.93 -10.90
CA ASP A 90 21.08 -3.50 -9.53
C ASP A 90 19.61 -3.76 -9.13
N VAL A 91 18.95 -4.72 -9.77
CA VAL A 91 17.57 -5.12 -9.46
C VAL A 91 17.57 -6.28 -8.46
N PRO A 92 16.79 -6.25 -7.36
CA PRO A 92 16.68 -7.33 -6.38
C PRO A 92 15.83 -8.48 -6.94
N TYR A 93 16.41 -9.31 -7.80
CA TYR A 93 15.70 -10.29 -8.63
C TYR A 93 14.96 -11.36 -7.82
N ILE A 94 15.47 -11.77 -6.65
CA ILE A 94 14.79 -12.74 -5.79
C ILE A 94 13.51 -12.13 -5.21
N SER A 95 13.57 -10.86 -4.74
CA SER A 95 12.40 -10.13 -4.29
C SER A 95 11.35 -9.99 -5.40
N VAL A 96 11.79 -9.68 -6.62
CA VAL A 96 10.92 -9.59 -7.81
C VAL A 96 10.22 -10.93 -8.08
N LEU A 97 10.95 -12.05 -8.04
CA LEU A 97 10.40 -13.38 -8.30
C LEU A 97 9.37 -13.78 -7.23
N ILE A 98 9.66 -13.53 -5.95
CA ILE A 98 8.75 -13.87 -4.85
C ILE A 98 7.48 -13.03 -4.92
N ILE A 99 7.60 -11.71 -5.09
CA ILE A 99 6.46 -10.80 -5.14
C ILE A 99 5.64 -11.02 -6.42
N GLY A 100 6.30 -11.16 -7.56
CA GLY A 100 5.64 -11.47 -8.83
C GLY A 100 4.92 -12.82 -8.79
N GLY A 101 5.56 -13.85 -8.23
CA GLY A 101 4.96 -15.16 -8.04
C GLY A 101 3.73 -15.12 -7.12
N ALA A 102 3.80 -14.37 -6.01
CA ALA A 102 2.66 -14.16 -5.12
C ALA A 102 1.49 -13.47 -5.83
N LEU A 103 1.77 -12.49 -6.70
CA LEU A 103 0.74 -11.82 -7.51
C LEU A 103 0.08 -12.79 -8.50
N VAL A 104 0.85 -13.64 -9.17
CA VAL A 104 0.30 -14.66 -10.09
C VAL A 104 -0.59 -15.65 -9.34
N ILE A 105 -0.14 -16.17 -8.19
CA ILE A 105 -0.93 -17.08 -7.36
C ILE A 105 -2.23 -16.42 -6.91
N ASN A 106 -2.18 -15.15 -6.47
CA ASN A 106 -3.38 -14.40 -6.13
C ASN A 106 -4.33 -14.23 -7.31
N ALA A 107 -3.81 -13.88 -8.49
CA ALA A 107 -4.63 -13.68 -9.68
C ALA A 107 -5.37 -14.97 -10.09
N THR A 108 -4.71 -16.14 -10.04
CA THR A 108 -5.33 -17.44 -10.34
C THR A 108 -6.35 -17.85 -9.26
N GLY A 109 -6.04 -17.66 -7.98
CA GLY A 109 -6.93 -17.98 -6.86
C GLY A 109 -8.19 -17.09 -6.83
N LEU A 110 -8.07 -15.82 -7.19
CA LEU A 110 -9.20 -14.88 -7.25
C LEU A 110 -10.15 -15.16 -8.41
N SER A 111 -9.63 -15.60 -9.55
CA SER A 111 -10.44 -15.97 -10.72
C SER A 111 -11.41 -17.12 -10.42
N THR A 112 -11.03 -18.04 -9.54
CA THR A 112 -11.84 -19.22 -9.20
C THR A 112 -12.86 -18.96 -8.08
N THR A 113 -12.68 -17.93 -7.25
CA THR A 113 -13.49 -17.77 -6.02
C THR A 113 -14.53 -16.64 -6.07
N GLY A 114 -14.55 -15.78 -7.09
CA GLY A 114 -15.47 -14.64 -7.19
C GLY A 114 -15.36 -13.62 -6.03
N LYS A 115 -14.34 -13.71 -5.18
CA LYS A 115 -14.19 -12.92 -3.95
C LYS A 115 -13.24 -11.72 -4.10
N LEU A 116 -13.10 -11.18 -5.31
CA LEU A 116 -12.18 -10.07 -5.57
C LEU A 116 -12.45 -8.86 -4.66
N SER A 117 -13.70 -8.44 -4.55
CA SER A 117 -14.09 -7.31 -3.70
C SER A 117 -13.71 -7.54 -2.23
N PHE A 118 -13.94 -8.73 -1.71
CA PHE A 118 -13.57 -9.08 -0.34
C PHE A 118 -12.05 -8.99 -0.10
N MET A 119 -11.25 -9.44 -1.06
CA MET A 119 -9.78 -9.34 -0.97
C MET A 119 -9.29 -7.90 -1.05
N ILE A 120 -9.89 -7.07 -1.93
CA ILE A 120 -9.58 -5.64 -2.04
C ILE A 120 -9.90 -4.93 -0.73
N LEU A 121 -11.08 -5.15 -0.16
CA LEU A 121 -11.48 -4.55 1.12
C LEU A 121 -10.57 -4.99 2.27
N SER A 122 -10.18 -6.27 2.32
CA SER A 122 -9.25 -6.78 3.33
C SER A 122 -7.86 -6.14 3.21
N ALA A 123 -7.33 -6.01 2.00
CA ALA A 123 -6.06 -5.31 1.76
C ALA A 123 -6.14 -3.83 2.15
N SER A 124 -7.28 -3.17 1.87
CA SER A 124 -7.52 -1.78 2.27
C SER A 124 -7.52 -1.60 3.78
N VAL A 125 -8.13 -2.52 4.54
CA VAL A 125 -8.10 -2.47 6.01
C VAL A 125 -6.68 -2.60 6.56
N ILE A 126 -5.88 -3.53 6.03
CA ILE A 126 -4.46 -3.69 6.44
C ILE A 126 -3.68 -2.38 6.17
N LEU A 127 -3.90 -1.76 5.01
CA LEU A 127 -3.26 -0.50 4.65
C LEU A 127 -3.70 0.65 5.59
N MET A 128 -4.99 0.74 5.90
CA MET A 128 -5.52 1.73 6.84
C MET A 128 -4.94 1.56 8.25
N ILE A 129 -4.79 0.33 8.73
CA ILE A 129 -4.12 0.05 10.01
C ILE A 129 -2.66 0.51 9.96
N ALA A 130 -1.95 0.26 8.87
CA ALA A 130 -0.58 0.74 8.69
C ALA A 130 -0.51 2.28 8.73
N TYR A 131 -1.46 3.00 8.13
CA TYR A 131 -1.54 4.47 8.21
C TYR A 131 -1.77 4.95 9.64
N ILE A 132 -2.65 4.31 10.41
CA ILE A 132 -2.85 4.64 11.82
C ILE A 132 -1.53 4.49 12.60
N LEU A 133 -0.78 3.41 12.37
CA LEU A 133 0.53 3.19 13.02
C LEU A 133 1.53 4.30 12.65
N VAL A 134 1.58 4.69 11.37
CA VAL A 134 2.43 5.82 10.92
C VAL A 134 2.05 7.13 11.62
N GLN A 135 0.76 7.41 11.80
CA GLN A 135 0.33 8.60 12.52
C GLN A 135 0.72 8.57 14.01
N ILE A 136 0.64 7.40 14.64
CA ILE A 136 1.14 7.19 16.01
C ILE A 136 2.65 7.45 16.07
N ASP A 137 3.43 6.92 15.13
CA ASP A 137 4.87 7.16 15.05
C ASP A 137 5.21 8.65 14.88
N VAL A 138 4.45 9.38 14.06
CA VAL A 138 4.60 10.83 13.91
C VAL A 138 4.40 11.56 15.24
N LEU A 139 3.38 11.17 16.02
CA LEU A 139 3.12 11.77 17.33
C LEU A 139 4.24 11.46 18.34
N ILE A 140 4.70 10.21 18.38
CA ILE A 140 5.81 9.78 19.23
C ILE A 140 7.10 10.53 18.87
N LEU A 141 7.45 10.59 17.58
CA LEU A 141 8.66 11.28 17.11
C LEU A 141 8.61 12.78 17.38
N ARG A 142 7.45 13.41 17.27
CA ARG A 142 7.30 14.84 17.64
C ARG A 142 7.55 15.08 19.11
N LYS A 143 7.08 14.19 19.99
CA LYS A 143 7.30 14.28 21.44
C LYS A 143 8.75 14.01 21.83
N ARG A 144 9.41 13.05 21.16
CA ARG A 144 10.78 12.60 21.51
C ARG A 144 11.86 13.47 20.92
N LEU A 145 11.66 14.00 19.74
CA LEU A 145 12.63 14.80 18.98
C LEU A 145 12.07 16.20 18.66
N PRO A 146 11.78 17.04 19.67
CA PRO A 146 11.17 18.34 19.45
C PRO A 146 12.07 19.32 18.69
N LYS A 147 13.41 19.16 18.84
CA LYS A 147 14.43 20.02 18.23
C LYS A 147 14.98 19.48 16.89
N ALA A 148 14.50 18.33 16.41
CA ALA A 148 14.98 17.79 15.13
C ALA A 148 14.69 18.78 13.99
N PRO A 149 15.66 19.03 13.10
CA PRO A 149 15.44 19.88 11.92
C PRO A 149 14.37 19.26 11.04
N ARG A 150 13.35 20.05 10.69
CA ARG A 150 12.24 19.60 9.85
C ARG A 150 12.05 20.62 8.75
N ASN A 151 12.22 20.22 7.51
CA ASN A 151 12.01 21.07 6.35
C ASN A 151 10.54 21.49 6.20
N PHE A 152 9.61 20.66 6.69
CA PHE A 152 8.19 20.94 6.68
C PHE A 152 7.55 20.59 8.02
N LYS A 153 6.80 21.54 8.57
CA LYS A 153 5.98 21.33 9.79
C LYS A 153 4.52 21.42 9.38
N VAL A 154 3.78 20.31 9.54
CA VAL A 154 2.33 20.31 9.30
C VAL A 154 1.68 21.33 10.22
N PRO A 155 0.90 22.30 9.70
CA PRO A 155 0.15 23.25 10.51
C PRO A 155 -0.83 22.51 11.44
N GLY A 156 -1.13 23.09 12.61
CA GLY A 156 -1.98 22.45 13.61
C GLY A 156 -1.31 21.37 14.48
N GLY A 157 0.01 21.16 14.35
CA GLY A 157 0.76 20.29 15.26
C GLY A 157 0.22 18.85 15.33
N PRO A 158 -0.14 18.33 16.54
CA PRO A 158 -0.65 16.97 16.71
C PRO A 158 -2.11 16.77 16.29
N VAL A 159 -2.86 17.86 16.07
CA VAL A 159 -4.31 17.80 15.81
C VAL A 159 -4.61 17.05 14.50
N ILE A 160 -3.90 17.38 13.43
CA ILE A 160 -4.14 16.74 12.12
C ILE A 160 -3.90 15.22 12.16
N PRO A 161 -2.77 14.69 12.69
CA PRO A 161 -2.60 13.24 12.84
C PRO A 161 -3.69 12.57 13.68
N VAL A 162 -4.18 13.23 14.72
CA VAL A 162 -5.27 12.69 15.56
C VAL A 162 -6.59 12.62 14.78
N ILE A 163 -6.94 13.68 14.05
CA ILE A 163 -8.15 13.71 13.21
C ILE A 163 -8.06 12.61 12.13
N ASP A 164 -6.90 12.46 11.51
CA ASP A 164 -6.66 11.43 10.49
C ASP A 164 -6.82 10.01 11.07
N MET A 165 -6.29 9.74 12.27
CA MET A 165 -6.50 8.46 12.96
C MET A 165 -7.99 8.18 13.25
N ILE A 166 -8.74 9.18 13.69
CA ILE A 166 -10.17 9.04 13.96
C ILE A 166 -10.93 8.77 12.66
N GLY A 167 -10.65 9.55 11.60
CA GLY A 167 -11.26 9.37 10.28
C GLY A 167 -10.94 8.00 9.68
N THR A 168 -9.70 7.57 9.74
CA THR A 168 -9.27 6.25 9.25
C THR A 168 -9.90 5.13 10.07
N GLY A 169 -9.98 5.26 11.39
CA GLY A 169 -10.67 4.32 12.25
C GLY A 169 -12.16 4.19 11.93
N TRP A 170 -12.82 5.33 11.66
CA TRP A 170 -14.19 5.34 11.18
C TRP A 170 -14.37 4.61 9.85
N MET A 171 -13.47 4.84 8.90
CA MET A 171 -13.48 4.14 7.60
C MET A 171 -13.28 2.62 7.77
N VAL A 172 -12.38 2.20 8.65
CA VAL A 172 -12.19 0.77 8.97
C VAL A 172 -13.47 0.16 9.53
N TRP A 173 -14.17 0.87 10.41
CA TRP A 173 -15.43 0.40 10.98
C TRP A 173 -16.55 0.27 9.94
N HIS A 174 -16.60 1.15 8.95
CA HIS A 174 -17.61 1.18 7.88
C HIS A 174 -17.14 0.56 6.56
N ILE A 175 -16.12 -0.32 6.58
CA ILE A 175 -15.52 -0.89 5.37
C ILE A 175 -16.50 -1.77 4.56
N ALA A 176 -17.52 -2.31 5.19
CA ALA A 176 -18.57 -3.09 4.55
C ALA A 176 -19.92 -2.77 5.19
N GLU A 177 -20.99 -2.79 4.38
CA GLU A 177 -22.35 -2.50 4.83
C GLU A 177 -22.87 -3.62 5.73
N ASP A 178 -22.62 -4.87 5.33
CA ASP A 178 -23.09 -6.02 6.07
C ASP A 178 -22.07 -6.49 7.13
N ASN A 179 -22.59 -6.91 8.30
CA ASN A 179 -21.77 -7.34 9.42
C ASN A 179 -21.01 -8.64 9.14
N ALA A 180 -21.57 -9.57 8.37
CA ALA A 180 -20.93 -10.86 8.09
C ALA A 180 -19.67 -10.65 7.25
N THR A 181 -19.74 -9.85 6.20
CA THR A 181 -18.57 -9.46 5.38
C THR A 181 -17.56 -8.68 6.20
N ARG A 182 -18.00 -7.73 7.02
CA ARG A 182 -17.12 -6.93 7.90
C ARG A 182 -16.33 -7.80 8.85
N PHE A 183 -16.97 -8.68 9.61
CA PHE A 183 -16.28 -9.58 10.52
C PHE A 183 -15.43 -10.62 9.78
N GLY A 184 -15.84 -11.04 8.58
CA GLY A 184 -15.02 -11.87 7.70
C GLY A 184 -13.69 -11.20 7.33
N ILE A 185 -13.74 -9.92 6.98
CA ILE A 185 -12.55 -9.09 6.66
C ILE A 185 -11.65 -8.98 7.89
N TYR A 186 -12.20 -8.63 9.06
CA TYR A 186 -11.40 -8.50 10.28
C TYR A 186 -10.75 -9.82 10.70
N ARG A 187 -11.47 -10.95 10.55
CA ARG A 187 -10.91 -12.27 10.81
C ARG A 187 -9.75 -12.57 9.88
N LEU A 188 -9.84 -12.27 8.59
CA LEU A 188 -8.75 -12.45 7.65
C LEU A 188 -7.55 -11.56 8.01
N CYS A 189 -7.77 -10.30 8.33
CA CYS A 189 -6.72 -9.38 8.77
C CYS A 189 -6.04 -9.89 10.05
N LEU A 190 -6.80 -10.41 11.01
CA LEU A 190 -6.25 -10.98 12.23
C LEU A 190 -5.39 -12.21 11.94
N ILE A 191 -5.85 -13.12 11.07
CA ILE A 191 -5.07 -14.30 10.65
C ILE A 191 -3.75 -13.85 10.02
N MET A 192 -3.79 -12.90 9.10
CA MET A 192 -2.58 -12.35 8.46
C MET A 192 -1.63 -11.74 9.50
N PHE A 193 -2.16 -10.99 10.46
CA PHE A 193 -1.36 -10.41 11.54
C PHE A 193 -0.72 -11.48 12.43
N VAL A 194 -1.46 -12.54 12.79
CA VAL A 194 -0.93 -13.66 13.57
C VAL A 194 0.18 -14.38 12.80
N VAL A 195 -0.02 -14.65 11.51
CA VAL A 195 1.01 -15.30 10.66
C VAL A 195 2.28 -14.44 10.61
N LEU A 196 2.14 -13.12 10.42
CA LEU A 196 3.27 -12.20 10.44
C LEU A 196 3.95 -12.17 11.81
N ALA A 197 3.20 -12.17 12.90
CA ALA A 197 3.75 -12.20 14.26
C ALA A 197 4.49 -13.52 14.54
N CYS A 198 3.96 -14.65 14.10
CA CYS A 198 4.62 -15.96 14.21
C CYS A 198 5.96 -16.01 13.45
N TYR A 199 6.09 -15.25 12.37
CA TYR A 199 7.36 -15.08 11.69
C TYR A 199 8.27 -14.07 12.42
N ALA A 200 7.75 -12.88 12.72
CA ALA A 200 8.52 -11.75 13.21
C ALA A 200 9.09 -12.00 14.63
N ILE A 201 8.32 -12.64 15.53
CA ILE A 201 8.75 -12.86 16.92
C ILE A 201 9.98 -13.77 17.00
N PRO A 202 10.01 -14.98 16.40
CA PRO A 202 11.21 -15.82 16.40
C PRO A 202 12.38 -15.16 15.68
N TRP A 203 12.12 -14.50 14.54
CA TRP A 203 13.14 -13.84 13.77
C TRP A 203 13.87 -12.73 14.54
N LEU A 204 13.12 -11.85 15.21
CA LEU A 204 13.68 -10.79 16.05
C LEU A 204 14.44 -11.33 17.25
N LYS A 205 13.96 -12.42 17.87
CA LYS A 205 14.67 -13.11 18.95
C LYS A 205 16.02 -13.68 18.47
N LEU A 206 16.04 -14.33 17.30
CA LEU A 206 17.26 -14.85 16.69
C LEU A 206 18.29 -13.74 16.40
N LYS A 207 17.84 -12.58 15.93
CA LYS A 207 18.70 -11.41 15.68
C LYS A 207 19.03 -10.61 16.95
N LYS A 208 18.63 -11.07 18.15
CA LYS A 208 18.82 -10.42 19.45
C LYS A 208 18.32 -8.96 19.47
N GLN A 209 17.33 -8.65 18.67
CA GLN A 209 16.68 -7.35 18.66
C GLN A 209 15.66 -7.26 19.78
N ALA A 210 15.65 -6.17 20.54
CA ALA A 210 14.73 -6.00 21.65
C ALA A 210 13.38 -5.48 21.14
N PHE A 211 12.29 -6.17 21.53
CA PHE A 211 10.93 -5.72 21.25
C PHE A 211 10.65 -4.38 21.94
N PHE A 212 9.99 -3.48 21.22
CA PHE A 212 9.56 -2.17 21.72
C PHE A 212 10.66 -1.28 22.30
N LYS A 213 11.93 -1.64 22.13
CA LYS A 213 13.03 -0.73 22.43
C LYS A 213 13.32 0.13 21.22
N TYR A 214 13.37 1.44 21.47
CA TYR A 214 13.76 2.39 20.42
C TYR A 214 15.26 2.26 20.12
N VAL A 215 15.58 2.45 18.86
CA VAL A 215 16.99 2.56 18.45
C VAL A 215 17.53 3.91 18.96
N PRO A 216 18.69 3.96 19.64
CA PRO A 216 19.31 5.21 20.05
C PRO A 216 19.53 6.13 18.85
N LEU A 217 19.35 7.43 19.04
CA LEU A 217 19.47 8.43 17.98
C LEU A 217 20.83 8.36 17.26
N GLU A 218 21.91 8.16 18.03
CA GLU A 218 23.29 8.00 17.51
C GLU A 218 23.39 6.87 16.50
N LYS A 219 22.73 5.73 16.77
CA LYS A 219 22.74 4.59 15.85
C LYS A 219 21.90 4.84 14.59
N VAL A 220 20.79 5.58 14.72
CA VAL A 220 19.98 6.00 13.55
C VAL A 220 20.79 6.94 12.67
N MET A 221 21.46 7.92 13.26
CA MET A 221 22.31 8.88 12.51
C MET A 221 23.50 8.18 11.86
N ALA A 222 24.11 7.20 12.52
CA ALA A 222 25.19 6.41 11.92
C ALA A 222 24.71 5.62 10.71
N MET A 223 23.54 4.96 10.79
CA MET A 223 22.94 4.24 9.66
C MET A 223 22.57 5.18 8.49
N GLU A 224 22.10 6.39 8.79
CA GLU A 224 21.79 7.40 7.78
C GLU A 224 23.06 7.91 7.10
N ASN A 225 24.13 8.11 7.85
CA ASN A 225 25.42 8.51 7.32
C ASN A 225 26.04 7.43 6.42
N ASP A 226 25.98 6.16 6.82
CA ASP A 226 26.45 5.02 6.02
C ASP A 226 25.69 4.91 4.70
N LEU A 227 24.36 5.11 4.72
CA LEU A 227 23.53 5.14 3.53
C LEU A 227 23.89 6.33 2.62
N TYR A 228 24.15 7.50 3.20
CA TYR A 228 24.57 8.69 2.47
C TYR A 228 25.92 8.47 1.78
N GLN A 229 26.90 7.92 2.47
CA GLN A 229 28.22 7.59 1.93
C GLN A 229 28.12 6.55 0.81
N GLU A 230 27.34 5.48 0.99
CA GLU A 230 27.12 4.46 -0.03
C GLU A 230 26.50 5.03 -1.32
N TYR A 231 25.60 6.02 -1.19
CA TYR A 231 24.96 6.67 -2.34
C TYR A 231 25.97 7.56 -3.11
N HIS A 232 26.81 8.32 -2.41
CA HIS A 232 27.77 9.24 -3.03
C HIS A 232 29.05 8.59 -3.54
N HIS A 233 29.38 7.39 -3.08
CA HIS A 233 30.52 6.63 -3.62
C HIS A 233 30.18 5.86 -4.90
N LYS A 234 28.92 5.78 -5.31
CA LYS A 234 28.46 5.10 -6.54
C LYS A 234 28.15 6.06 -7.71
N THR A 235 28.23 7.36 -7.50
CA THR A 235 28.16 8.42 -8.52
C THR A 235 29.54 8.94 -8.85
#